data_19d8989e261258b89a7a19a8282f2561
#
_entry.id   19d8989e261258b89a7a19a8282f2561
#
_cell.length_a   1.000
_cell.length_b   1.000
_cell.length_c   1.000
_cell.angle_alpha   90.00
_cell.angle_beta   90.00
_cell.angle_gamma   90.00
#
_symmetry.space_group_name_H-M   'P 1'
#
loop_
_entity.id
_entity.type
_entity.pdbx_description
1 polymer ?
#
loop_
_entity_poly.entity_id
_entity_poly.type
_entity_poly.pdbx_seq_one_letter_code
_entity_poly.pdbx_strand_id
1 'polypeptide(L)'
;MTKTLKRPEVLSPAGTLEKLKVAVQYGADAVFIGGQAYGLRSRAGNFTFEQMEEGVQFAAKYGAKVYVAANMVMHEGNEEGAGEWFRKLRDIGIAAVIVSDPALIMIAATEAPGLEIHLSTQASATNYETLEFWKELGLTRVVLAREVSMEELAEIRKRTDVEIEAFVHGAMCISYSGRCTLSRSEEH
;
A
#
# COMPACT_ATOMS: atom_id res chain seq x y z
N MET A 1 16.67 6.86 -29.32
CA MET A 1 15.72 7.68 -28.54
C MET A 1 16.09 7.55 -27.08
N THR A 2 16.62 8.59 -26.47
CA THR A 2 16.95 8.63 -25.04
C THR A 2 15.62 8.61 -24.26
N LYS A 3 15.31 7.49 -23.59
CA LYS A 3 14.16 7.40 -22.68
C LYS A 3 14.41 8.39 -21.54
N THR A 4 13.67 9.49 -21.50
CA THR A 4 13.75 10.43 -20.37
C THR A 4 13.38 9.65 -19.11
N LEU A 5 14.34 9.48 -18.20
CA LEU A 5 14.09 8.80 -16.92
C LEU A 5 13.11 9.66 -16.12
N LYS A 6 11.92 9.13 -15.89
CA LYS A 6 10.92 9.75 -15.03
C LYS A 6 11.40 9.63 -13.57
N ARG A 7 11.39 10.72 -12.82
CA ARG A 7 11.71 10.70 -11.38
C ARG A 7 10.78 9.70 -10.67
N PRO A 8 11.31 8.79 -9.84
CA PRO A 8 10.47 7.91 -9.03
C PRO A 8 9.64 8.71 -8.03
N GLU A 9 8.46 8.19 -7.70
CA GLU A 9 7.61 8.69 -6.62
C GLU A 9 8.28 8.40 -5.27
N VAL A 10 8.35 9.40 -4.40
CA VAL A 10 8.81 9.25 -3.01
C VAL A 10 7.61 9.00 -2.13
N LEU A 11 7.49 7.77 -1.64
CA LEU A 11 6.44 7.35 -0.71
C LEU A 11 6.98 7.38 0.73
N SER A 12 6.31 8.11 1.62
CA SER A 12 6.67 8.22 3.04
C SER A 12 5.62 7.61 3.97
N PRO A 13 6.02 6.97 5.09
CA PRO A 13 5.07 6.53 6.11
C PRO A 13 4.60 7.68 6.99
N ALA A 14 3.34 7.64 7.45
CA ALA A 14 2.88 8.53 8.50
C ALA A 14 1.97 7.80 9.51
N GLY A 15 2.36 7.80 10.76
CA GLY A 15 1.57 7.21 11.84
C GLY A 15 0.58 8.19 12.49
N THR A 16 0.63 9.49 12.16
CA THR A 16 -0.30 10.52 12.64
C THR A 16 -0.55 11.56 11.57
N LEU A 17 -1.64 12.30 11.68
CA LEU A 17 -1.98 13.38 10.75
C LEU A 17 -0.89 14.47 10.69
N GLU A 18 -0.26 14.80 11.82
CA GLU A 18 0.86 15.74 11.85
C GLU A 18 2.06 15.22 11.04
N LYS A 19 2.42 13.94 11.21
CA LYS A 19 3.49 13.33 10.43
C LYS A 19 3.18 13.29 8.94
N LEU A 20 1.93 13.05 8.56
CA LEU A 20 1.48 13.14 7.17
C LEU A 20 1.73 14.56 6.62
N LYS A 21 1.29 15.59 7.34
CA LYS A 21 1.46 16.98 6.92
C LYS A 21 2.96 17.33 6.76
N VAL A 22 3.79 16.92 7.70
CA VAL A 22 5.24 17.13 7.64
C VAL A 22 5.84 16.39 6.44
N ALA A 23 5.52 15.11 6.22
CA ALA A 23 6.05 14.34 5.09
C ALA A 23 5.74 15.02 3.75
N VAL A 24 4.51 15.47 3.56
CA VAL A 24 4.08 16.20 2.35
C VAL A 24 4.83 17.52 2.19
N GLN A 25 4.95 18.30 3.25
CA GLN A 25 5.70 19.59 3.22
C GLN A 25 7.18 19.41 2.89
N TYR A 26 7.77 18.27 3.26
CA TYR A 26 9.18 17.94 2.96
C TYR A 26 9.34 17.20 1.62
N GLY A 27 8.29 17.13 0.80
CA GLY A 27 8.38 16.71 -0.60
C GLY A 27 8.06 15.24 -0.87
N ALA A 28 7.32 14.57 0.01
CA ALA A 28 6.75 13.28 -0.32
C ALA A 28 5.72 13.45 -1.45
N ASP A 29 5.84 12.63 -2.49
CA ASP A 29 4.87 12.56 -3.59
C ASP A 29 3.62 11.77 -3.19
N ALA A 30 3.78 10.85 -2.24
CA ALA A 30 2.69 10.12 -1.62
C ALA A 30 3.01 9.78 -0.16
N VAL A 31 1.95 9.55 0.64
CA VAL A 31 2.08 9.14 2.03
C VAL A 31 1.20 7.92 2.28
N PHE A 32 1.74 6.86 2.90
CA PHE A 32 0.91 5.75 3.34
C PHE A 32 0.61 5.81 4.84
N ILE A 33 -0.63 5.48 5.18
CA ILE A 33 -1.18 5.54 6.53
C ILE A 33 -1.88 4.22 6.88
N GLY A 34 -2.08 3.97 8.17
CA GLY A 34 -2.91 2.86 8.67
C GLY A 34 -4.31 3.33 9.04
N GLY A 35 -5.32 2.57 8.61
CA GLY A 35 -6.70 2.73 9.07
C GLY A 35 -6.98 1.94 10.35
N GLN A 36 -8.09 2.24 11.03
CA GLN A 36 -8.55 1.53 12.23
C GLN A 36 -9.06 0.12 11.93
N ALA A 37 -9.28 -0.21 10.65
CA ALA A 37 -9.71 -1.53 10.20
C ALA A 37 -8.77 -2.07 9.12
N TYR A 38 -8.74 -3.40 8.97
CA TYR A 38 -8.05 -4.17 7.92
C TYR A 38 -6.53 -3.96 7.81
N GLY A 39 -5.91 -3.25 8.76
CA GLY A 39 -4.45 -3.11 8.84
C GLY A 39 -3.85 -4.00 9.93
N LEU A 40 -2.66 -4.56 9.71
CA LEU A 40 -1.94 -5.39 10.69
C LEU A 40 -1.67 -4.68 12.03
N ARG A 41 -1.72 -3.37 12.06
CA ARG A 41 -1.50 -2.55 13.25
C ARG A 41 -2.72 -1.73 13.62
N SER A 42 -3.91 -2.27 13.43
CA SER A 42 -5.19 -1.59 13.68
C SER A 42 -5.35 -1.05 15.12
N ARG A 43 -4.66 -1.65 16.10
CA ARG A 43 -4.67 -1.21 17.52
C ARG A 43 -3.70 -0.07 17.86
N ALA A 44 -2.87 0.40 16.94
CA ALA A 44 -1.78 1.35 17.20
C ALA A 44 -2.13 2.80 16.82
N GLY A 45 -3.25 3.35 17.29
CA GLY A 45 -3.55 4.78 17.13
C GLY A 45 -3.71 5.24 15.68
N ASN A 46 -4.33 4.42 14.85
CA ASN A 46 -4.51 4.64 13.42
C ASN A 46 -5.52 5.75 13.10
N PHE A 47 -5.49 6.22 11.85
CA PHE A 47 -6.33 7.32 11.38
C PHE A 47 -7.82 6.98 11.40
N THR A 48 -8.64 7.89 11.93
CA THR A 48 -10.09 7.89 11.70
C THR A 48 -10.41 8.35 10.28
N PHE A 49 -11.66 8.15 9.81
CA PHE A 49 -12.06 8.64 8.49
C PHE A 49 -11.95 10.17 8.37
N GLU A 50 -12.28 10.91 9.40
CA GLU A 50 -12.16 12.38 9.45
C GLU A 50 -10.69 12.82 9.31
N GLN A 51 -9.78 12.13 9.98
CA GLN A 51 -8.34 12.39 9.86
C GLN A 51 -7.80 12.02 8.47
N MET A 52 -8.31 10.94 7.87
CA MET A 52 -7.96 10.55 6.50
C MET A 52 -8.42 11.62 5.51
N GLU A 53 -9.66 12.08 5.61
CA GLU A 53 -10.21 13.13 4.76
C GLU A 53 -9.42 14.44 4.89
N GLU A 54 -9.12 14.87 6.11
CA GLU A 54 -8.27 16.05 6.36
C GLU A 54 -6.87 15.86 5.74
N GLY A 55 -6.29 14.66 5.89
CA GLY A 55 -5.00 14.30 5.30
C GLY A 55 -5.02 14.38 3.77
N VAL A 56 -6.05 13.83 3.14
CA VAL A 56 -6.24 13.89 1.68
C VAL A 56 -6.36 15.33 1.20
N GLN A 57 -7.21 16.12 1.84
CA GLN A 57 -7.41 17.53 1.50
C GLN A 57 -6.11 18.34 1.68
N PHE A 58 -5.32 18.03 2.70
CA PHE A 58 -4.04 18.68 2.90
C PHE A 58 -3.03 18.26 1.83
N ALA A 59 -2.88 16.97 1.57
CA ALA A 59 -1.95 16.43 0.59
C ALA A 59 -2.23 16.96 -0.82
N ALA A 60 -3.50 17.08 -1.19
CA ALA A 60 -3.93 17.61 -2.48
C ALA A 60 -3.41 19.03 -2.76
N LYS A 61 -3.26 19.88 -1.73
CA LYS A 61 -2.69 21.25 -1.87
C LYS A 61 -1.23 21.25 -2.35
N TYR A 62 -0.53 20.13 -2.14
CA TYR A 62 0.86 19.93 -2.53
C TYR A 62 1.01 18.98 -3.73
N GLY A 63 -0.11 18.50 -4.30
CA GLY A 63 -0.11 17.52 -5.38
C GLY A 63 0.30 16.11 -4.93
N ALA A 64 0.31 15.85 -3.62
CA ALA A 64 0.65 14.54 -3.05
C ALA A 64 -0.58 13.65 -2.89
N LYS A 65 -0.36 12.33 -2.90
CA LYS A 65 -1.38 11.30 -2.76
C LYS A 65 -1.39 10.70 -1.35
N VAL A 66 -2.51 10.09 -0.96
CA VAL A 66 -2.60 9.31 0.29
C VAL A 66 -3.00 7.88 -0.04
N TYR A 67 -2.25 6.91 0.48
CA TYR A 67 -2.51 5.48 0.37
C TYR A 67 -2.84 4.90 1.74
N VAL A 68 -3.73 3.91 1.79
CA VAL A 68 -4.13 3.26 3.04
C VAL A 68 -3.70 1.80 3.05
N ALA A 69 -2.97 1.39 4.10
CA ALA A 69 -2.60 0.01 4.31
C ALA A 69 -3.80 -0.80 4.82
N ALA A 70 -4.18 -1.84 4.04
CA ALA A 70 -5.21 -2.82 4.33
C ALA A 70 -4.61 -4.22 4.20
N ASN A 71 -3.53 -4.48 4.92
CA ASN A 71 -2.66 -5.64 4.76
C ASN A 71 -2.86 -6.72 5.84
N MET A 72 -4.02 -6.75 6.48
CA MET A 72 -4.43 -7.82 7.38
C MET A 72 -4.61 -9.13 6.61
N VAL A 73 -4.31 -10.26 7.23
CA VAL A 73 -4.68 -11.60 6.74
C VAL A 73 -6.11 -11.87 7.17
N MET A 74 -6.99 -12.20 6.21
CA MET A 74 -8.40 -12.42 6.48
C MET A 74 -8.65 -13.80 7.07
N HIS A 75 -9.55 -13.86 8.04
CA HIS A 75 -10.17 -15.09 8.54
C HIS A 75 -11.65 -15.06 8.22
N GLU A 76 -12.28 -16.23 8.21
CA GLU A 76 -13.72 -16.36 7.96
C GLU A 76 -14.53 -15.41 8.86
N GLY A 77 -15.38 -14.59 8.24
CA GLY A 77 -16.19 -13.56 8.92
C GLY A 77 -15.52 -12.19 9.11
N ASN A 78 -14.22 -12.05 8.83
CA ASN A 78 -13.54 -10.74 8.95
C ASN A 78 -13.80 -9.85 7.72
N GLU A 79 -14.36 -10.40 6.66
CA GLU A 79 -14.70 -9.68 5.42
C GLU A 79 -15.96 -8.81 5.55
N GLU A 80 -16.76 -9.03 6.62
CA GLU A 80 -17.95 -8.24 6.86
C GLU A 80 -17.64 -6.75 7.01
N GLY A 81 -18.33 -5.93 6.22
CA GLY A 81 -18.11 -4.48 6.18
C GLY A 81 -16.92 -4.00 5.32
N ALA A 82 -16.07 -4.90 4.80
CA ALA A 82 -14.91 -4.49 4.00
C ALA A 82 -15.30 -3.72 2.74
N GLY A 83 -16.35 -4.12 2.04
CA GLY A 83 -16.84 -3.42 0.85
C GLY A 83 -17.28 -1.99 1.16
N GLU A 84 -18.02 -1.78 2.24
CA GLU A 84 -18.42 -0.44 2.68
C GLU A 84 -17.20 0.42 3.06
N TRP A 85 -16.23 -0.19 3.74
CA TRP A 85 -14.99 0.48 4.12
C TRP A 85 -14.18 0.94 2.90
N PHE A 86 -14.01 0.10 1.87
CA PHE A 86 -13.32 0.48 0.64
C PHE A 86 -14.07 1.56 -0.14
N ARG A 87 -15.41 1.50 -0.19
CA ARG A 87 -16.22 2.57 -0.80
C ARG A 87 -15.99 3.91 -0.09
N LYS A 88 -15.98 3.93 1.25
CA LYS A 88 -15.70 5.14 2.03
C LYS A 88 -14.30 5.69 1.73
N LEU A 89 -13.27 4.83 1.66
CA LEU A 89 -11.92 5.27 1.31
C LEU A 89 -11.87 5.95 -0.07
N ARG A 90 -12.51 5.34 -1.07
CA ARG A 90 -12.63 5.93 -2.40
C ARG A 90 -13.32 7.29 -2.36
N ASP A 91 -14.43 7.37 -1.65
CA ASP A 91 -15.31 8.57 -1.63
C ASP A 91 -14.65 9.75 -0.93
N ILE A 92 -13.79 9.54 0.07
CA ILE A 92 -12.96 10.58 0.69
C ILE A 92 -11.70 10.94 -0.11
N GLY A 93 -11.44 10.26 -1.23
CA GLY A 93 -10.33 10.58 -2.12
C GLY A 93 -9.01 9.89 -1.81
N ILE A 94 -9.02 8.77 -1.08
CA ILE A 94 -7.83 7.90 -1.00
C ILE A 94 -7.46 7.43 -2.40
N ALA A 95 -6.20 7.60 -2.79
CA ALA A 95 -5.75 7.29 -4.13
C ALA A 95 -5.52 5.78 -4.35
N ALA A 96 -5.04 5.07 -3.32
CA ALA A 96 -4.82 3.63 -3.40
C ALA A 96 -4.93 2.94 -2.04
N VAL A 97 -5.18 1.64 -2.07
CA VAL A 97 -5.05 0.74 -0.92
C VAL A 97 -3.92 -0.25 -1.14
N ILE A 98 -3.15 -0.53 -0.07
CA ILE A 98 -2.02 -1.47 -0.09
C ILE A 98 -2.51 -2.76 0.59
N VAL A 99 -2.76 -3.80 -0.20
CA VAL A 99 -3.46 -5.02 0.21
C VAL A 99 -2.59 -6.25 -0.03
N SER A 100 -2.67 -7.26 0.85
CA SER A 100 -1.94 -8.53 0.69
C SER A 100 -2.87 -9.73 0.54
N ASP A 101 -4.08 -9.65 1.08
CA ASP A 101 -5.02 -10.76 1.12
C ASP A 101 -5.88 -10.80 -0.16
N PRO A 102 -5.95 -11.95 -0.86
CA PRO A 102 -6.73 -12.07 -2.09
C PRO A 102 -8.23 -11.76 -1.93
N ALA A 103 -8.84 -12.09 -0.77
CA ALA A 103 -10.24 -11.78 -0.52
C ALA A 103 -10.47 -10.27 -0.46
N LEU A 104 -9.61 -9.54 0.27
CA LEU A 104 -9.68 -8.08 0.31
C LEU A 104 -9.41 -7.43 -1.06
N ILE A 105 -8.50 -7.99 -1.85
CA ILE A 105 -8.22 -7.53 -3.23
C ILE A 105 -9.49 -7.66 -4.09
N MET A 106 -10.15 -8.83 -4.04
CA MET A 106 -11.39 -9.04 -4.79
C MET A 106 -12.52 -8.11 -4.34
N ILE A 107 -12.68 -7.93 -3.03
CA ILE A 107 -13.70 -7.02 -2.48
C ILE A 107 -13.41 -5.58 -2.90
N ALA A 108 -12.17 -5.10 -2.79
CA ALA A 108 -11.80 -3.74 -3.19
C ALA A 108 -12.05 -3.51 -4.68
N ALA A 109 -11.66 -4.45 -5.54
CA ALA A 109 -11.86 -4.35 -6.98
C ALA A 109 -13.34 -4.32 -7.38
N THR A 110 -14.18 -5.08 -6.67
CA THR A 110 -15.62 -5.18 -6.97
C THR A 110 -16.42 -4.03 -6.39
N GLU A 111 -16.15 -3.67 -5.13
CA GLU A 111 -16.98 -2.77 -4.35
C GLU A 111 -16.54 -1.30 -4.45
N ALA A 112 -15.29 -1.04 -4.79
CA ALA A 112 -14.75 0.31 -4.91
C ALA A 112 -14.05 0.56 -6.26
N PRO A 113 -14.75 0.42 -7.39
CA PRO A 113 -14.16 0.66 -8.70
C PRO A 113 -13.59 2.08 -8.78
N GLY A 114 -12.37 2.20 -9.32
CA GLY A 114 -11.61 3.45 -9.39
C GLY A 114 -10.66 3.70 -8.22
N LEU A 115 -10.73 2.93 -7.12
CA LEU A 115 -9.71 2.90 -6.09
C LEU A 115 -8.55 2.02 -6.56
N GLU A 116 -7.34 2.57 -6.65
CA GLU A 116 -6.17 1.79 -7.06
C GLU A 116 -5.81 0.74 -5.99
N ILE A 117 -5.36 -0.44 -6.45
CA ILE A 117 -4.96 -1.53 -5.57
C ILE A 117 -3.47 -1.80 -5.79
N HIS A 118 -2.67 -1.62 -4.74
CA HIS A 118 -1.26 -1.93 -4.71
C HIS A 118 -1.04 -3.21 -3.92
N LEU A 119 -0.23 -4.13 -4.46
CA LEU A 119 0.13 -5.33 -3.73
C LEU A 119 1.07 -5.00 -2.59
N SER A 120 0.74 -5.41 -1.37
CA SER A 120 1.62 -5.26 -0.21
C SER A 120 2.85 -6.16 -0.30
N THR A 121 3.97 -5.71 0.27
CA THR A 121 5.18 -6.53 0.46
C THR A 121 4.91 -7.85 1.20
N GLN A 122 3.81 -7.93 1.93
CA GLN A 122 3.42 -9.14 2.66
C GLN A 122 2.93 -10.28 1.76
N ALA A 123 2.62 -10.00 0.50
CA ALA A 123 2.39 -11.03 -0.50
C ALA A 123 3.68 -11.70 -0.99
N SER A 124 4.84 -11.25 -0.52
CA SER A 124 6.17 -11.84 -0.82
C SER A 124 6.49 -11.94 -2.32
N ALA A 125 6.14 -10.90 -3.10
CA ALA A 125 6.45 -10.86 -4.54
C ALA A 125 7.95 -10.65 -4.77
N THR A 126 8.61 -11.62 -5.42
CA THR A 126 10.08 -11.67 -5.62
C THR A 126 10.51 -11.87 -7.06
N ASN A 127 9.58 -12.11 -8.00
CA ASN A 127 9.91 -12.43 -9.38
C ASN A 127 8.87 -11.86 -10.35
N TYR A 128 9.24 -11.77 -11.62
CA TYR A 128 8.40 -11.12 -12.61
C TYR A 128 7.09 -11.88 -12.91
N GLU A 129 7.09 -13.22 -12.85
CA GLU A 129 5.89 -14.04 -13.06
C GLU A 129 4.82 -13.71 -12.02
N THR A 130 5.23 -13.52 -10.77
CA THR A 130 4.33 -13.08 -9.69
C THR A 130 3.77 -11.68 -9.98
N LEU A 131 4.58 -10.76 -10.49
CA LEU A 131 4.12 -9.41 -10.83
C LEU A 131 3.08 -9.44 -11.95
N GLU A 132 3.33 -10.20 -13.03
CA GLU A 132 2.38 -10.34 -14.14
C GLU A 132 1.08 -11.00 -13.68
N PHE A 133 1.15 -12.03 -12.82
CA PHE A 133 -0.04 -12.64 -12.22
C PHE A 133 -0.93 -11.61 -11.53
N TRP A 134 -0.36 -10.77 -10.68
CA TRP A 134 -1.13 -9.75 -9.96
C TRP A 134 -1.64 -8.64 -10.89
N LYS A 135 -0.87 -8.28 -11.91
CA LYS A 135 -1.31 -7.35 -12.96
C LYS A 135 -2.53 -7.87 -13.72
N GLU A 136 -2.54 -9.15 -14.08
CA GLU A 136 -3.69 -9.78 -14.75
C GLU A 136 -4.96 -9.75 -13.88
N LEU A 137 -4.79 -9.71 -12.54
CA LEU A 137 -5.89 -9.51 -11.60
C LEU A 137 -6.26 -8.03 -11.39
N GLY A 138 -5.65 -7.11 -12.13
CA GLY A 138 -6.00 -5.69 -12.15
C GLY A 138 -5.24 -4.82 -11.14
N LEU A 139 -4.18 -5.33 -10.49
CA LEU A 139 -3.35 -4.52 -9.61
C LEU A 139 -2.44 -3.60 -10.43
N THR A 140 -2.33 -2.34 -10.00
CA THR A 140 -1.59 -1.30 -10.71
C THR A 140 -0.13 -1.20 -10.26
N ARG A 141 0.16 -1.59 -9.01
CA ARG A 141 1.50 -1.49 -8.41
C ARG A 141 1.80 -2.70 -7.53
N VAL A 142 3.06 -3.11 -7.50
CA VAL A 142 3.56 -4.18 -6.62
C VAL A 142 4.66 -3.64 -5.72
N VAL A 143 4.47 -3.76 -4.40
CA VAL A 143 5.53 -3.53 -3.43
C VAL A 143 6.35 -4.82 -3.34
N LEU A 144 7.60 -4.76 -3.83
CA LEU A 144 8.48 -5.93 -3.82
C LEU A 144 8.81 -6.39 -2.39
N ALA A 145 9.06 -7.67 -2.26
CA ALA A 145 9.65 -8.22 -1.06
C ALA A 145 11.05 -7.61 -0.83
N ARG A 146 11.40 -7.40 0.43
CA ARG A 146 12.67 -6.75 0.82
C ARG A 146 13.89 -7.61 0.53
N GLU A 147 13.68 -8.89 0.23
CA GLU A 147 14.71 -9.87 -0.11
C GLU A 147 15.21 -9.74 -1.54
N VAL A 148 14.52 -8.97 -2.38
CA VAL A 148 14.89 -8.75 -3.79
C VAL A 148 16.10 -7.82 -3.86
N SER A 149 17.18 -8.30 -4.49
CA SER A 149 18.37 -7.50 -4.72
C SER A 149 18.18 -6.46 -5.83
N MET A 150 19.08 -5.50 -5.93
CA MET A 150 19.03 -4.48 -7.00
C MET A 150 19.21 -5.09 -8.39
N GLU A 151 20.01 -6.15 -8.51
CA GLU A 151 20.22 -6.91 -9.74
C GLU A 151 18.93 -7.61 -10.17
N GLU A 152 18.27 -8.31 -9.26
CA GLU A 152 16.97 -8.96 -9.51
C GLU A 152 15.88 -7.94 -9.87
N LEU A 153 15.83 -6.81 -9.16
CA LEU A 153 14.89 -5.71 -9.48
C LEU A 153 15.12 -5.21 -10.90
N ALA A 154 16.38 -5.02 -11.31
CA ALA A 154 16.71 -4.58 -12.65
C ALA A 154 16.28 -5.59 -13.73
N GLU A 155 16.41 -6.90 -13.46
CA GLU A 155 15.94 -7.96 -14.36
C GLU A 155 14.41 -8.02 -14.41
N ILE A 156 13.73 -7.93 -13.27
CA ILE A 156 12.25 -7.85 -13.20
C ILE A 156 11.77 -6.67 -14.06
N ARG A 157 12.38 -5.49 -13.88
CA ARG A 157 11.95 -4.26 -14.56
C ARG A 157 12.11 -4.30 -16.08
N LYS A 158 13.01 -5.12 -16.60
CA LYS A 158 13.16 -5.33 -18.05
C LYS A 158 12.00 -6.11 -18.67
N ARG A 159 11.31 -6.92 -17.87
CA ARG A 159 10.33 -7.92 -18.30
C ARG A 159 8.88 -7.52 -18.05
N THR A 160 8.65 -6.53 -17.16
CA THR A 160 7.30 -6.04 -16.84
C THR A 160 7.21 -4.53 -16.89
N ASP A 161 6.02 -4.02 -17.20
CA ASP A 161 5.65 -2.60 -17.14
C ASP A 161 4.83 -2.25 -15.88
N VAL A 162 4.51 -3.23 -15.03
CA VAL A 162 3.86 -3.01 -13.73
C VAL A 162 4.63 -1.97 -12.93
N GLU A 163 3.94 -1.07 -12.24
CA GLU A 163 4.60 -0.16 -11.31
C GLU A 163 5.23 -0.94 -10.15
N ILE A 164 6.49 -0.66 -9.89
CA ILE A 164 7.26 -1.30 -8.83
C ILE A 164 7.52 -0.29 -7.72
N GLU A 165 7.23 -0.70 -6.49
CA GLU A 165 7.62 0.00 -5.27
C GLU A 165 8.67 -0.81 -4.52
N ALA A 166 9.73 -0.16 -4.06
CA ALA A 166 10.81 -0.80 -3.32
C ALA A 166 11.20 0.05 -2.09
N PHE A 167 11.51 -0.62 -1.00
CA PHE A 167 12.04 0.03 0.20
C PHE A 167 13.48 0.48 -0.03
N VAL A 168 13.74 1.77 0.23
CA VAL A 168 15.08 2.36 0.08
C VAL A 168 15.63 2.92 1.39
N HIS A 169 14.75 3.18 2.37
CA HIS A 169 15.14 3.76 3.66
C HIS A 169 14.09 3.43 4.75
N GLY A 170 14.53 3.38 6.00
CA GLY A 170 13.68 3.22 7.18
C GLY A 170 14.00 1.98 8.00
N ALA A 171 13.16 1.73 9.01
CA ALA A 171 13.28 0.54 9.85
C ALA A 171 12.90 -0.71 9.06
N MET A 172 13.85 -1.63 8.91
CA MET A 172 13.64 -2.91 8.23
C MET A 172 13.22 -3.96 9.25
N CYS A 173 12.14 -4.69 8.96
CA CYS A 173 11.75 -5.85 9.77
C CYS A 173 12.80 -6.96 9.63
N ILE A 174 13.14 -7.62 10.75
CA ILE A 174 14.08 -8.75 10.74
C ILE A 174 13.50 -10.01 10.07
N SER A 175 12.17 -10.12 10.02
CA SER A 175 11.50 -11.25 9.37
C SER A 175 11.48 -11.11 7.86
N TYR A 176 11.44 -12.26 7.17
CA TYR A 176 11.10 -12.27 5.75
C TYR A 176 9.76 -11.59 5.50
N SER A 177 9.63 -10.98 4.33
CA SER A 177 8.40 -10.33 3.90
C SER A 177 7.22 -11.33 3.98
N GLY A 178 6.07 -10.88 4.50
CA GLY A 178 4.89 -11.73 4.68
C GLY A 178 4.99 -12.83 5.74
N ARG A 179 6.09 -12.93 6.49
CA ARG A 179 6.33 -14.02 7.46
C ARG A 179 6.65 -13.53 8.88
N CYS A 180 6.23 -12.31 9.22
CA CYS A 180 6.40 -11.78 10.56
C CYS A 180 5.38 -12.41 11.52
N THR A 181 5.85 -13.27 12.42
CA THR A 181 4.98 -13.90 13.43
C THR A 181 4.65 -12.98 14.61
N LEU A 182 5.48 -11.97 14.87
CA LEU A 182 5.23 -10.99 15.93
C LEU A 182 4.04 -10.08 15.63
N SER A 183 3.84 -9.70 14.38
CA SER A 183 2.69 -8.90 13.98
C SER A 183 1.38 -9.71 14.00
N ARG A 184 1.47 -11.04 13.89
CA ARG A 184 0.29 -11.94 13.92
C ARG A 184 -0.20 -12.22 15.33
N SER A 185 0.64 -12.08 16.35
CA SER A 185 0.26 -12.35 17.74
C SER A 185 -0.70 -11.32 18.34
N GLU A 186 -0.96 -10.23 17.64
CA GLU A 186 -1.91 -9.18 18.05
C GLU A 186 -3.33 -9.42 17.50
N GLU A 187 -3.52 -10.46 16.69
CA GLU A 187 -4.80 -10.80 16.04
C GLU A 187 -5.68 -11.78 16.86
N HIS A 188 -5.26 -12.14 18.09
CA HIS A 188 -6.01 -13.06 18.98
C HIS A 188 -6.62 -12.35 20.19
#